data_35974ce1787ab589a39b9ba5953af026
#
_entry.id   35974ce1787ab589a39b9ba5953af026
#
_cell.length_a   1.000
_cell.length_b   1.000
_cell.length_c   1.000
_cell.angle_alpha   90.00
_cell.angle_beta   90.00
_cell.angle_gamma   90.00
#
_symmetry.space_group_name_H-M   'P 1'
#
loop_
_entity.id
_entity.type
_entity.pdbx_description
1 polymer ?
#
loop_
_entity_poly.entity_id
_entity_poly.type
_entity_poly.pdbx_seq_one_letter_code
_entity_poly.pdbx_strand_id
1 'polypeptide(L)'
;MAAEIPVLAPADPTAAPAKTGKRKLFIIVAIAGVVLLAAGGGLAWYSSSSAHHSAASTTEPKPAPAAPALYLGLDPPFVVNFEGEQSVRFLQVTVQLMSRDPATIELLKANDPMVRNDLLMLFSGQKAAAVSTREGKEALRAQALASVRQVISGAGGHPEKVEAVYFTSFVMQ
;
A
#
# COMPACT_ATOMS: atom_id res chain seq x y z
N MET A 1 3.51 59.98 -32.44
CA MET A 1 2.56 61.01 -32.01
C MET A 1 2.19 60.61 -30.60
N ALA A 2 2.86 61.12 -29.64
CA ALA A 2 2.68 62.43 -28.98
C ALA A 2 1.36 62.34 -28.18
N ALA A 3 1.51 62.37 -26.98
CA ALA A 3 1.51 63.33 -25.89
C ALA A 3 0.30 63.04 -24.99
N GLU A 4 0.13 63.26 -23.73
CA GLU A 4 0.89 64.09 -22.77
C GLU A 4 0.24 63.89 -21.38
N ILE A 5 1.02 63.98 -20.36
CA ILE A 5 0.64 64.09 -18.94
C ILE A 5 0.23 65.56 -18.69
N PRO A 6 -0.63 65.86 -17.68
CA PRO A 6 -0.13 66.51 -16.47
C PRO A 6 -0.87 66.07 -15.19
N VAL A 7 -0.19 65.78 -14.08
CA VAL A 7 0.33 66.63 -13.00
C VAL A 7 -0.62 67.74 -12.52
N LEU A 8 -1.09 67.64 -11.28
CA LEU A 8 -0.85 68.61 -10.21
C LEU A 8 -1.53 68.21 -8.87
N ALA A 9 -0.72 68.20 -7.85
CA ALA A 9 -1.07 68.31 -6.42
C ALA A 9 -1.33 69.81 -6.10
N PRO A 10 -1.43 70.28 -4.87
CA PRO A 10 -1.82 69.76 -3.56
C PRO A 10 -2.82 70.68 -2.81
N ALA A 11 -3.28 70.34 -1.64
CA ALA A 11 -3.50 71.29 -0.53
C ALA A 11 -4.03 70.59 0.74
N ASP A 12 -3.21 70.58 1.73
CA ASP A 12 -3.46 70.67 3.17
C ASP A 12 -3.98 72.05 3.55
N PRO A 13 -4.33 72.43 4.80
CA PRO A 13 -4.63 71.68 6.02
C PRO A 13 -5.89 72.20 6.83
N THR A 14 -6.08 71.75 8.01
CA THR A 14 -6.44 72.56 9.18
C THR A 14 -7.55 71.98 10.09
N ALA A 15 -7.08 71.69 11.26
CA ALA A 15 -7.60 71.92 12.60
C ALA A 15 -8.51 70.91 13.27
N ALA A 16 -7.94 70.40 14.32
CA ALA A 16 -8.53 69.78 15.51
C ALA A 16 -9.52 70.72 16.27
N PRO A 17 -10.22 70.30 17.36
CA PRO A 17 -9.62 69.51 18.46
C PRO A 17 -10.56 68.50 19.19
N ALA A 18 -9.93 67.53 19.81
CA ALA A 18 -10.18 66.96 21.14
C ALA A 18 -11.58 66.86 21.73
N LYS A 19 -11.99 65.60 22.00
CA LYS A 19 -12.58 65.21 23.29
C LYS A 19 -12.06 63.82 23.70
N THR A 20 -10.98 63.91 24.40
CA THR A 20 -10.30 62.85 25.14
C THR A 20 -11.07 62.49 26.38
N GLY A 21 -11.17 61.21 26.71
CA GLY A 21 -11.23 60.82 28.12
C GLY A 21 -11.98 59.55 28.44
N LYS A 22 -13.10 59.26 27.83
CA LYS A 22 -13.91 58.09 28.29
C LYS A 22 -13.76 56.85 27.40
N ARG A 23 -13.41 57.03 26.13
CA ARG A 23 -13.22 55.90 25.20
C ARG A 23 -11.94 55.09 25.48
N LYS A 24 -10.87 55.76 25.95
CA LYS A 24 -9.60 55.06 26.28
C LYS A 24 -9.74 54.18 27.52
N LEU A 25 -10.55 54.58 28.50
CA LEU A 25 -10.80 53.76 29.70
C LEU A 25 -11.60 52.52 29.34
N PHE A 26 -12.62 52.65 28.47
CA PHE A 26 -13.40 51.47 28.02
C PHE A 26 -12.56 50.49 27.18
N ILE A 27 -11.61 50.99 26.37
CA ILE A 27 -10.73 50.15 25.58
C ILE A 27 -9.74 49.39 26.49
N ILE A 28 -9.19 50.03 27.51
CA ILE A 28 -8.28 49.38 28.47
C ILE A 28 -9.01 48.30 29.29
N VAL A 29 -10.21 48.56 29.73
CA VAL A 29 -11.04 47.56 30.46
C VAL A 29 -11.43 46.38 29.54
N ALA A 30 -11.79 46.67 28.28
CA ALA A 30 -12.09 45.62 27.32
C ALA A 30 -10.88 44.72 26.98
N ILE A 31 -9.71 45.32 26.83
CA ILE A 31 -8.47 44.57 26.58
C ILE A 31 -8.05 43.73 27.80
N ALA A 32 -8.19 44.26 29.02
CA ALA A 32 -7.94 43.53 30.24
C ALA A 32 -8.89 42.34 30.43
N GLY A 33 -10.16 42.49 30.05
CA GLY A 33 -11.14 41.41 30.09
C GLY A 33 -10.85 40.28 29.09
N VAL A 34 -10.41 40.62 27.88
CA VAL A 34 -10.04 39.65 26.86
C VAL A 34 -8.77 38.86 27.25
N VAL A 35 -7.79 39.54 27.85
CA VAL A 35 -6.55 38.88 28.30
C VAL A 35 -6.81 37.93 29.46
N LEU A 36 -7.71 38.28 30.40
CA LEU A 36 -8.11 37.40 31.50
C LEU A 36 -8.91 36.17 31.02
N LEU A 37 -9.79 36.34 30.02
CA LEU A 37 -10.50 35.22 29.42
C LEU A 37 -9.58 34.31 28.60
N ALA A 38 -8.60 34.86 27.89
CA ALA A 38 -7.60 34.08 27.15
C ALA A 38 -6.66 33.31 28.08
N ALA A 39 -6.24 33.91 29.20
CA ALA A 39 -5.39 33.25 30.18
C ALA A 39 -6.13 32.14 30.96
N GLY A 40 -7.40 32.39 31.34
CA GLY A 40 -8.22 31.38 32.04
C GLY A 40 -8.63 30.21 31.16
N GLY A 41 -9.02 30.49 29.90
CA GLY A 41 -9.41 29.46 28.93
C GLY A 41 -8.22 28.62 28.47
N GLY A 42 -7.06 29.22 28.30
CA GLY A 42 -5.83 28.53 27.88
C GLY A 42 -5.31 27.53 28.93
N LEU A 43 -5.38 27.87 30.22
CA LEU A 43 -4.95 26.95 31.29
C LEU A 43 -5.92 25.78 31.44
N ALA A 44 -7.22 26.00 31.31
CA ALA A 44 -8.22 24.94 31.40
C ALA A 44 -8.12 23.96 30.22
N TRP A 45 -7.83 24.48 29.02
CA TRP A 45 -7.66 23.64 27.83
C TRP A 45 -6.32 22.88 27.85
N TYR A 46 -5.25 23.50 28.34
CA TYR A 46 -3.96 22.86 28.51
C TYR A 46 -3.99 21.73 29.55
N SER A 47 -4.65 21.91 30.67
CA SER A 47 -4.82 20.86 31.68
C SER A 47 -5.76 19.74 31.22
N SER A 48 -6.77 20.04 30.41
CA SER A 48 -7.66 19.04 29.82
C SER A 48 -6.97 18.21 28.73
N SER A 49 -6.05 18.80 27.96
CA SER A 49 -5.25 18.08 26.96
C SER A 49 -4.21 17.15 27.57
N SER A 50 -3.73 17.45 28.78
CA SER A 50 -2.75 16.60 29.51
C SER A 50 -3.40 15.40 30.19
N ALA A 51 -4.69 15.41 30.43
CA ALA A 51 -5.42 14.31 31.05
C ALA A 51 -5.79 13.18 30.08
N HIS A 52 -5.69 13.40 28.75
CA HIS A 52 -6.01 12.39 27.75
C HIS A 52 -4.77 11.61 27.25
N HIS A 53 -3.59 11.85 27.81
CA HIS A 53 -2.40 11.03 27.57
C HIS A 53 -2.17 9.98 28.68
N SER A 54 -3.22 9.67 29.45
CA SER A 54 -3.18 8.52 30.34
C SER A 54 -3.43 7.26 29.51
N ALA A 55 -2.34 6.71 28.98
CA ALA A 55 -2.10 5.29 28.74
C ALA A 55 -3.33 4.44 28.37
N ALA A 56 -3.94 4.70 27.23
CA ALA A 56 -4.29 3.58 26.40
C ALA A 56 -2.97 3.13 25.75
N SER A 57 -2.18 2.34 26.45
CA SER A 57 -1.33 1.37 25.78
C SER A 57 -2.28 0.51 24.97
N THR A 58 -2.57 0.97 23.75
CA THR A 58 -3.01 0.08 22.69
C THR A 58 -1.83 -0.86 22.54
N THR A 59 -1.84 -1.93 23.31
CA THR A 59 -1.06 -3.12 23.01
C THR A 59 -1.55 -3.48 21.62
N GLU A 60 -0.82 -3.01 20.61
CA GLU A 60 -0.95 -3.52 19.24
C GLU A 60 -0.94 -5.04 19.41
N PRO A 61 -2.00 -5.75 18.98
CA PRO A 61 -2.06 -7.18 19.20
C PRO A 61 -0.80 -7.75 18.55
N LYS A 62 0.15 -8.20 19.38
CA LYS A 62 1.31 -8.95 18.88
C LYS A 62 0.75 -9.95 17.88
N PRO A 63 1.17 -9.93 16.60
CA PRO A 63 0.62 -10.85 15.62
C PRO A 63 0.71 -12.25 16.19
N ALA A 64 -0.43 -12.93 16.27
CA ALA A 64 -0.45 -14.33 16.72
C ALA A 64 0.58 -15.10 15.86
N PRO A 65 1.35 -16.03 16.43
CA PRO A 65 2.29 -16.82 15.66
C PRO A 65 1.58 -17.39 14.45
N ALA A 66 2.09 -17.08 13.26
CA ALA A 66 1.50 -17.59 12.03
C ALA A 66 1.51 -19.11 12.08
N ALA A 67 0.42 -19.77 11.66
CA ALA A 67 0.37 -21.21 11.55
C ALA A 67 1.56 -21.74 10.72
N PRO A 68 2.05 -22.95 10.97
CA PRO A 68 3.17 -23.52 10.22
C PRO A 68 2.85 -23.58 8.72
N ALA A 69 3.85 -23.27 7.89
CA ALA A 69 3.70 -23.38 6.44
C ALA A 69 3.62 -24.85 6.03
N LEU A 70 2.65 -25.17 5.18
CA LEU A 70 2.47 -26.46 4.53
C LEU A 70 2.87 -26.32 3.07
N TYR A 71 3.56 -27.33 2.55
CA TYR A 71 4.05 -27.34 1.17
C TYR A 71 3.46 -28.51 0.41
N LEU A 72 2.98 -28.26 -0.80
CA LEU A 72 2.50 -29.25 -1.75
C LEU A 72 3.40 -29.24 -2.98
N GLY A 73 4.13 -30.31 -3.22
CA GLY A 73 4.88 -30.51 -4.47
C GLY A 73 3.94 -30.92 -5.60
N LEU A 74 4.16 -30.40 -6.79
CA LEU A 74 3.47 -30.81 -8.01
C LEU A 74 4.39 -31.76 -8.79
N ASP A 75 4.32 -33.06 -8.51
CA ASP A 75 5.07 -34.09 -9.17
C ASP A 75 4.24 -34.81 -10.25
N PRO A 76 4.86 -35.19 -11.41
CA PRO A 76 6.23 -34.95 -11.84
C PRO A 76 6.51 -33.50 -12.26
N PRO A 77 7.81 -33.11 -12.45
CA PRO A 77 8.17 -31.79 -12.96
C PRO A 77 7.49 -31.45 -14.27
N PHE A 78 7.27 -30.16 -14.50
CA PHE A 78 6.78 -29.68 -15.79
C PHE A 78 7.93 -29.66 -16.80
N VAL A 79 7.67 -30.20 -18.01
CA VAL A 79 8.58 -30.13 -19.14
C VAL A 79 7.83 -29.52 -20.32
N VAL A 80 8.30 -28.36 -20.79
CA VAL A 80 7.69 -27.67 -21.93
C VAL A 80 8.75 -27.30 -22.95
N ASN A 81 8.32 -27.17 -24.22
CA ASN A 81 9.16 -26.69 -25.29
C ASN A 81 8.93 -25.20 -25.49
N PHE A 82 9.99 -24.44 -25.72
CA PHE A 82 9.88 -23.08 -26.23
C PHE A 82 9.64 -23.10 -27.74
N GLU A 83 8.73 -22.22 -28.17
CA GLU A 83 8.51 -22.03 -29.61
C GLU A 83 9.61 -21.13 -30.21
N GLY A 84 10.08 -21.48 -31.40
CA GLY A 84 11.02 -20.70 -32.20
C GLY A 84 12.39 -21.33 -32.38
N GLU A 85 13.19 -20.75 -33.28
CA GLU A 85 14.57 -21.17 -33.59
C GLU A 85 15.54 -20.60 -32.54
N GLN A 86 15.47 -21.09 -31.33
CA GLN A 86 16.39 -20.68 -30.24
C GLN A 86 17.31 -21.83 -29.87
N SER A 87 18.49 -21.50 -29.36
CA SER A 87 19.45 -22.50 -28.83
C SER A 87 18.93 -23.21 -27.57
N VAL A 88 17.99 -22.60 -26.85
CA VAL A 88 17.31 -23.19 -25.69
C VAL A 88 15.93 -23.66 -26.14
N ARG A 89 15.67 -24.96 -26.04
CA ARG A 89 14.46 -25.59 -26.54
C ARG A 89 13.52 -26.09 -25.46
N PHE A 90 14.05 -26.45 -24.29
CA PHE A 90 13.31 -27.11 -23.22
C PHE A 90 13.39 -26.31 -21.94
N LEU A 91 12.27 -26.23 -21.25
CA LEU A 91 12.19 -25.74 -19.88
C LEU A 91 11.68 -26.88 -18.99
N GLN A 92 12.43 -27.22 -17.95
CA GLN A 92 11.99 -28.11 -16.89
C GLN A 92 11.85 -27.32 -15.60
N VAL A 93 10.67 -27.38 -14.98
CA VAL A 93 10.35 -26.67 -13.73
C VAL A 93 9.74 -27.63 -12.73
N THR A 94 10.29 -27.65 -11.51
CA THR A 94 9.67 -28.29 -10.35
C THR A 94 8.99 -27.21 -9.51
N VAL A 95 7.70 -27.40 -9.21
CA VAL A 95 6.87 -26.42 -8.53
C VAL A 95 6.45 -26.91 -7.17
N GLN A 96 6.50 -26.05 -6.17
CA GLN A 96 5.89 -26.25 -4.86
C GLN A 96 4.93 -25.09 -4.54
N LEU A 97 3.76 -25.44 -4.04
CA LEU A 97 2.73 -24.52 -3.57
C LEU A 97 2.80 -24.41 -2.05
N MET A 98 2.56 -23.23 -1.49
CA MET A 98 2.58 -23.01 -0.05
C MET A 98 1.26 -22.43 0.42
N SER A 99 0.74 -22.99 1.50
CA SER A 99 -0.41 -22.50 2.25
C SER A 99 -0.19 -22.78 3.74
N ARG A 100 -0.82 -21.97 4.61
CA ARG A 100 -0.93 -22.31 6.05
C ARG A 100 -2.28 -22.90 6.42
N ASP A 101 -3.16 -23.03 5.44
CA ASP A 101 -4.48 -23.61 5.61
C ASP A 101 -4.54 -25.05 5.08
N PRO A 102 -4.74 -26.06 5.96
CA PRO A 102 -4.83 -27.45 5.53
C PRO A 102 -5.96 -27.72 4.54
N ALA A 103 -7.10 -27.03 4.68
CA ALA A 103 -8.22 -27.20 3.77
C ALA A 103 -7.88 -26.77 2.35
N THR A 104 -7.11 -25.67 2.21
CA THR A 104 -6.59 -25.22 0.91
C THR A 104 -5.62 -26.23 0.30
N ILE A 105 -4.77 -26.89 1.09
CA ILE A 105 -3.89 -27.96 0.60
C ILE A 105 -4.69 -29.15 0.06
N GLU A 106 -5.72 -29.58 0.76
CA GLU A 106 -6.58 -30.67 0.28
C GLU A 106 -7.35 -30.27 -0.99
N LEU A 107 -7.82 -29.02 -1.07
CA LEU A 107 -8.49 -28.53 -2.27
C LEU A 107 -7.53 -28.43 -3.47
N LEU A 108 -6.28 -28.05 -3.26
CA LEU A 108 -5.23 -28.06 -4.29
C LEU A 108 -4.96 -29.47 -4.79
N LYS A 109 -4.86 -30.47 -3.91
CA LYS A 109 -4.72 -31.90 -4.28
C LYS A 109 -5.92 -32.40 -5.09
N ALA A 110 -7.13 -32.07 -4.67
CA ALA A 110 -8.35 -32.48 -5.36
C ALA A 110 -8.44 -31.86 -6.77
N ASN A 111 -7.85 -30.68 -6.98
CA ASN A 111 -7.86 -29.97 -8.26
C ASN A 111 -6.48 -30.01 -8.96
N ASP A 112 -5.58 -30.93 -8.56
CA ASP A 112 -4.24 -31.04 -9.15
C ASP A 112 -4.24 -31.07 -10.69
N PRO A 113 -5.12 -31.82 -11.38
CA PRO A 113 -5.14 -31.83 -12.85
C PRO A 113 -5.41 -30.43 -13.46
N MET A 114 -6.28 -29.63 -12.85
CA MET A 114 -6.56 -28.27 -13.31
C MET A 114 -5.37 -27.35 -13.07
N VAL A 115 -4.80 -27.39 -11.86
CA VAL A 115 -3.61 -26.62 -11.51
C VAL A 115 -2.46 -26.96 -12.45
N ARG A 116 -2.23 -28.23 -12.74
CA ARG A 116 -1.18 -28.68 -13.66
C ARG A 116 -1.44 -28.23 -15.10
N ASN A 117 -2.67 -28.33 -15.59
CA ASN A 117 -3.02 -27.85 -16.92
C ASN A 117 -2.72 -26.36 -17.07
N ASP A 118 -3.19 -25.54 -16.14
CA ASP A 118 -3.04 -24.10 -16.22
C ASP A 118 -1.58 -23.65 -16.13
N LEU A 119 -0.80 -24.30 -15.25
CA LEU A 119 0.64 -24.06 -15.14
C LEU A 119 1.39 -24.52 -16.40
N LEU A 120 1.00 -25.67 -16.98
CA LEU A 120 1.59 -26.15 -18.23
C LEU A 120 1.37 -25.16 -19.36
N MET A 121 0.15 -24.66 -19.51
CA MET A 121 -0.18 -23.63 -20.52
C MET A 121 0.57 -22.34 -20.29
N LEU A 122 0.67 -21.91 -19.02
CA LEU A 122 1.43 -20.73 -18.65
C LEU A 122 2.92 -20.88 -19.03
N PHE A 123 3.55 -22.01 -18.71
CA PHE A 123 4.96 -22.23 -18.98
C PHE A 123 5.24 -22.39 -20.50
N SER A 124 4.35 -23.05 -21.23
CA SER A 124 4.47 -23.23 -22.69
C SER A 124 4.38 -21.91 -23.45
N GLY A 125 3.61 -20.94 -22.95
CA GLY A 125 3.48 -19.62 -23.56
C GLY A 125 4.66 -18.68 -23.31
N GLN A 126 5.70 -19.11 -22.57
CA GLN A 126 6.83 -18.25 -22.25
C GLN A 126 7.89 -18.23 -23.38
N LYS A 127 8.62 -17.11 -23.46
CA LYS A 127 9.81 -17.01 -24.30
C LYS A 127 11.06 -17.28 -23.48
N ALA A 128 12.00 -18.08 -23.98
CA ALA A 128 13.22 -18.42 -23.28
C ALA A 128 13.99 -17.19 -22.82
N ALA A 129 14.11 -16.16 -23.66
CA ALA A 129 14.78 -14.91 -23.31
C ALA A 129 14.11 -14.18 -22.12
N ALA A 130 12.77 -14.22 -22.01
CA ALA A 130 12.06 -13.58 -20.92
C ALA A 130 12.34 -14.26 -19.58
N VAL A 131 12.31 -15.60 -19.53
CA VAL A 131 12.48 -16.37 -18.29
C VAL A 131 13.95 -16.71 -17.97
N SER A 132 14.92 -16.26 -18.78
CA SER A 132 16.34 -16.39 -18.49
C SER A 132 16.82 -15.45 -17.38
N THR A 133 16.17 -14.29 -17.23
CA THR A 133 16.52 -13.28 -16.23
C THR A 133 15.87 -13.58 -14.87
N ARG A 134 16.39 -12.96 -13.82
CA ARG A 134 15.80 -13.03 -12.48
C ARG A 134 14.39 -12.43 -12.45
N GLU A 135 14.27 -11.25 -13.01
CA GLU A 135 13.02 -10.49 -13.08
C GLU A 135 11.94 -11.28 -13.84
N GLY A 136 12.32 -11.94 -14.94
CA GLY A 136 11.42 -12.79 -15.70
C GLY A 136 10.95 -14.02 -14.91
N LYS A 137 11.84 -14.65 -14.14
CA LYS A 137 11.46 -15.76 -13.25
C LYS A 137 10.54 -15.31 -12.11
N GLU A 138 10.76 -14.12 -11.55
CA GLU A 138 9.90 -13.53 -10.52
C GLU A 138 8.52 -13.18 -11.09
N ALA A 139 8.46 -12.61 -12.30
CA ALA A 139 7.21 -12.35 -13.01
C ALA A 139 6.45 -13.64 -13.31
N LEU A 140 7.14 -14.68 -13.80
CA LEU A 140 6.53 -15.99 -14.05
C LEU A 140 5.98 -16.62 -12.77
N ARG A 141 6.69 -16.50 -11.65
CA ARG A 141 6.23 -16.98 -10.35
C ARG A 141 4.95 -16.26 -9.88
N ALA A 142 4.88 -14.95 -10.09
CA ALA A 142 3.68 -14.16 -9.78
C ALA A 142 2.49 -14.59 -10.64
N GLN A 143 2.70 -14.83 -11.93
CA GLN A 143 1.68 -15.33 -12.85
C GLN A 143 1.22 -16.73 -12.46
N ALA A 144 2.14 -17.62 -12.09
CA ALA A 144 1.82 -18.97 -11.61
C ALA A 144 0.97 -18.92 -10.34
N LEU A 145 1.30 -18.05 -9.38
CA LEU A 145 0.50 -17.86 -8.18
C LEU A 145 -0.92 -17.37 -8.52
N ALA A 146 -1.05 -16.41 -9.43
CA ALA A 146 -2.35 -15.89 -9.87
C ALA A 146 -3.20 -17.00 -10.54
N SER A 147 -2.59 -17.81 -11.40
CA SER A 147 -3.24 -18.94 -12.06
C SER A 147 -3.76 -19.97 -11.05
N VAL A 148 -2.93 -20.40 -10.09
CA VAL A 148 -3.34 -21.34 -9.03
C VAL A 148 -4.47 -20.77 -8.19
N ARG A 149 -4.39 -19.48 -7.83
CA ARG A 149 -5.47 -18.80 -7.09
C ARG A 149 -6.79 -18.77 -7.85
N GLN A 150 -6.73 -18.62 -9.16
CA GLN A 150 -7.93 -18.66 -10.01
C GLN A 150 -8.59 -20.04 -9.97
N VAL A 151 -7.81 -21.12 -10.06
CA VAL A 151 -8.34 -22.50 -9.93
C VAL A 151 -9.02 -22.70 -8.58
N ILE A 152 -8.37 -22.27 -7.47
CA ILE A 152 -8.94 -22.39 -6.13
C ILE A 152 -10.22 -21.58 -5.97
N SER A 153 -10.25 -20.37 -6.53
CA SER A 153 -11.47 -19.55 -6.56
C SER A 153 -12.61 -20.24 -7.32
N GLY A 154 -12.31 -20.81 -8.48
CA GLY A 154 -13.29 -21.58 -9.28
C GLY A 154 -13.79 -22.85 -8.58
N ALA A 155 -12.96 -23.47 -7.75
CA ALA A 155 -13.31 -24.61 -6.91
C ALA A 155 -14.08 -24.25 -5.62
N GLY A 156 -14.44 -22.97 -5.43
CA GLY A 156 -15.15 -22.49 -4.25
C GLY A 156 -14.28 -22.33 -2.99
N GLY A 157 -12.95 -22.34 -3.14
CA GLY A 157 -12.00 -22.14 -2.05
C GLY A 157 -11.62 -20.68 -1.84
N HIS A 158 -10.63 -20.47 -0.98
CA HIS A 158 -10.10 -19.18 -0.60
C HIS A 158 -8.76 -18.92 -1.30
N PRO A 159 -8.72 -18.17 -2.43
CA PRO A 159 -7.50 -17.97 -3.22
C PRO A 159 -6.40 -17.26 -2.44
N GLU A 160 -6.73 -16.40 -1.49
CA GLU A 160 -5.77 -15.69 -0.62
C GLU A 160 -5.00 -16.64 0.31
N LYS A 161 -5.52 -17.84 0.57
CA LYS A 161 -4.85 -18.87 1.36
C LYS A 161 -3.74 -19.60 0.60
N VAL A 162 -3.71 -19.49 -0.72
CA VAL A 162 -2.52 -19.87 -1.50
C VAL A 162 -1.54 -18.72 -1.39
N GLU A 163 -0.54 -18.87 -0.53
CA GLU A 163 0.34 -17.75 -0.16
C GLU A 163 1.50 -17.57 -1.14
N ALA A 164 2.09 -18.69 -1.60
CA ALA A 164 3.25 -18.63 -2.47
C ALA A 164 3.36 -19.82 -3.43
N VAL A 165 4.05 -19.58 -4.54
CA VAL A 165 4.55 -20.60 -5.47
C VAL A 165 6.07 -20.52 -5.46
N TYR A 166 6.73 -21.66 -5.40
CA TYR A 166 8.19 -21.77 -5.46
C TYR A 166 8.60 -22.65 -6.63
N PHE A 167 9.61 -22.21 -7.37
CA PHE A 167 10.32 -23.02 -8.34
C PHE A 167 11.54 -23.62 -7.65
N THR A 168 11.47 -24.90 -7.27
CA THR A 168 12.54 -25.60 -6.56
C THR A 168 13.62 -26.13 -7.51
N SER A 169 13.27 -26.28 -8.79
CA SER A 169 14.18 -26.51 -9.89
C SER A 169 13.74 -25.73 -11.12
N PHE A 170 14.68 -25.15 -11.86
CA PHE A 170 14.40 -24.40 -13.06
C PHE A 170 15.57 -24.57 -14.04
N VAL A 171 15.40 -25.50 -14.98
CA VAL A 171 16.44 -25.88 -15.93
C VAL A 171 16.00 -25.53 -17.35
N MET A 172 16.87 -24.86 -18.08
CA MET A 172 16.67 -24.49 -19.49
C MET A 172 17.78 -25.15 -20.32
N GLN A 173 17.39 -25.89 -21.36
CA GLN A 173 18.30 -26.64 -22.25
C GLN A 173 17.98 -26.41 -23.73
#